data_2d5037b6a403c2e1a97de8893908da2b
#
_entry.id   2d5037b6a403c2e1a97de8893908da2b
#
_cell.length_a   1.000
_cell.length_b   1.000
_cell.length_c   1.000
_cell.angle_alpha   90.00
_cell.angle_beta   90.00
_cell.angle_gamma   90.00
#
_symmetry.space_group_name_H-M   'P 1'
#
loop_
_entity.id
_entity.type
_entity.pdbx_description
1 polymer ?
#
loop_
_entity_poly.entity_id
_entity_poly.type
_entity_poly.pdbx_seq_one_letter_code
_entity_poly.pdbx_strand_id
1 'polypeptide(L)'
;MRRMLSPRSKLGAMTNGRVSRSYPRLTEPLVRVDGVLRPASWEDALDRAAEGFRRNIDVHGPDALGIFSCSKSTNEVNFMAQKIARVAFGTNNIDSCNRT
;
A
#
# COMPACT_ATOMS: atom_id res chain seq x y z
N MET A 1 43.50 -19.60 -2.42
CA MET A 1 42.39 -19.58 -1.47
C MET A 1 42.08 -18.12 -1.12
N ARG A 2 41.15 -17.47 -1.86
CA ARG A 2 40.79 -16.05 -1.68
C ARG A 2 39.59 -15.97 -0.74
N ARG A 3 39.75 -15.33 0.43
CA ARG A 3 38.67 -15.01 1.37
C ARG A 3 37.79 -13.93 0.74
N MET A 4 36.53 -14.23 0.48
CA MET A 4 35.49 -13.23 0.19
C MET A 4 35.18 -12.46 1.47
N LEU A 5 35.45 -11.16 1.44
CA LEU A 5 35.03 -10.21 2.46
C LEU A 5 33.54 -9.88 2.22
N SER A 6 32.71 -10.20 3.19
CA SER A 6 31.33 -9.79 3.28
C SER A 6 31.21 -8.25 3.33
N PRO A 7 30.26 -7.62 2.61
CA PRO A 7 30.08 -6.18 2.72
C PRO A 7 29.53 -5.82 4.10
N ARG A 8 30.30 -5.07 4.86
CA ARG A 8 29.87 -4.46 6.12
C ARG A 8 28.68 -3.54 5.86
N SER A 9 27.55 -3.85 6.50
CA SER A 9 26.41 -2.96 6.61
C SER A 9 26.85 -1.63 7.22
N LYS A 10 26.65 -0.52 6.51
CA LYS A 10 26.91 0.83 7.01
C LYS A 10 25.91 1.11 8.15
N LEU A 11 26.40 1.09 9.39
CA LEU A 11 25.67 1.63 10.54
C LEU A 11 25.48 3.14 10.31
N GLY A 12 24.23 3.60 10.25
CA GLY A 12 23.91 5.02 10.13
C GLY A 12 24.35 5.80 11.38
N ALA A 13 24.73 7.05 11.17
CA ALA A 13 25.20 7.97 12.19
C ALA A 13 24.18 8.14 13.33
N MET A 14 24.65 8.01 14.57
CA MET A 14 23.88 8.28 15.79
C MET A 14 23.71 9.80 15.99
N THR A 15 22.48 10.28 15.93
CA THR A 15 22.12 11.60 16.47
C THR A 15 21.17 11.41 17.64
N ASN A 16 21.54 11.90 18.81
CA ASN A 16 20.75 11.91 20.06
C ASN A 16 20.22 10.54 20.53
N GLY A 17 21.03 9.49 20.52
CA GLY A 17 20.70 8.20 21.14
C GLY A 17 19.59 7.41 20.46
N ARG A 18 18.97 7.91 19.37
CA ARG A 18 18.03 7.16 18.54
C ARG A 18 18.75 6.57 17.35
N VAL A 19 18.80 5.25 17.29
CA VAL A 19 19.20 4.53 16.08
C VAL A 19 18.12 4.76 15.02
N SER A 20 18.42 5.55 14.00
CA SER A 20 17.54 5.66 12.83
C SER A 20 17.53 4.32 12.09
N ARG A 21 16.42 3.58 12.22
CA ARG A 21 16.20 2.37 11.44
C ARG A 21 15.79 2.78 10.03
N SER A 22 16.76 2.79 9.12
CA SER A 22 16.48 2.93 7.69
C SER A 22 16.01 1.57 7.14
N TYR A 23 14.77 1.47 6.73
CA TYR A 23 14.26 0.30 6.02
C TYR A 23 14.40 0.51 4.51
N PRO A 24 14.82 -0.53 3.75
CA PRO A 24 14.80 -0.44 2.29
C PRO A 24 13.37 -0.22 1.81
N ARG A 25 13.16 0.74 0.93
CA ARG A 25 11.85 0.97 0.32
C ARG A 25 11.61 -0.07 -0.76
N LEU A 26 10.37 -0.54 -0.85
CA LEU A 26 9.93 -1.36 -1.96
C LEU A 26 9.92 -0.52 -3.24
N THR A 27 10.53 -1.04 -4.28
CA THR A 27 10.60 -0.41 -5.61
C THR A 27 9.68 -1.10 -6.62
N GLU A 28 9.18 -2.28 -6.27
CA GLU A 28 8.29 -3.10 -7.08
C GLU A 28 7.07 -3.51 -6.27
N PRO A 29 5.88 -3.62 -6.89
CA PRO A 29 4.71 -4.15 -6.21
C PRO A 29 4.92 -5.62 -5.86
N LEU A 30 4.30 -6.04 -4.74
CA LEU A 30 4.33 -7.43 -4.29
C LEU A 30 2.91 -8.00 -4.31
N VAL A 31 2.75 -9.16 -4.92
CA VAL A 31 1.49 -9.89 -4.96
C VAL A 31 1.65 -11.22 -4.20
N ARG A 32 0.63 -11.59 -3.44
CA ARG A 32 0.62 -12.85 -2.69
C ARG A 32 0.21 -14.01 -3.61
N VAL A 33 1.11 -14.97 -3.77
CA VAL A 33 0.89 -16.22 -4.51
C VAL A 33 1.21 -17.36 -3.56
N ASP A 34 0.27 -18.25 -3.33
CA ASP A 34 0.41 -19.42 -2.43
C ASP A 34 0.92 -19.03 -1.02
N GLY A 35 0.40 -17.93 -0.49
CA GLY A 35 0.78 -17.44 0.83
C GLY A 35 2.08 -16.64 0.89
N VAL A 36 2.87 -16.58 -0.19
CA VAL A 36 4.16 -15.89 -0.25
C VAL A 36 4.05 -14.61 -1.09
N LEU A 37 4.63 -13.50 -0.60
CA LEU A 37 4.74 -12.27 -1.38
C LEU A 37 5.83 -12.41 -2.44
N ARG A 38 5.50 -12.16 -3.69
CA ARG A 38 6.41 -12.20 -4.84
C ARG A 38 6.36 -10.89 -5.61
N PRO A 39 7.48 -10.44 -6.18
CA PRO A 39 7.50 -9.30 -7.08
C PRO A 39 6.56 -9.54 -8.28
N ALA A 40 5.85 -8.50 -8.68
CA ALA A 40 4.91 -8.52 -9.79
C ALA A 40 5.02 -7.23 -10.61
N SER A 41 4.48 -7.23 -11.82
CA SER A 41 4.32 -6.00 -12.58
C SER A 41 3.24 -5.10 -11.95
N TRP A 42 3.25 -3.80 -12.26
CA TRP A 42 2.16 -2.90 -11.84
C TRP A 42 0.81 -3.32 -12.44
N GLU A 43 0.82 -3.81 -13.67
CA GLU A 43 -0.38 -4.29 -14.35
C GLU A 43 -0.99 -5.48 -13.60
N ASP A 44 -0.20 -6.53 -13.33
CA ASP A 44 -0.65 -7.70 -12.58
C ASP A 44 -1.16 -7.33 -11.16
N ALA A 45 -0.45 -6.43 -10.49
CA ALA A 45 -0.83 -6.01 -9.14
C ALA A 45 -2.16 -5.25 -9.12
N LEU A 46 -2.38 -4.35 -10.08
CA LEU A 46 -3.62 -3.57 -10.22
C LEU A 46 -4.78 -4.46 -10.65
N ASP A 47 -4.58 -5.36 -11.59
CA ASP A 47 -5.60 -6.32 -12.01
C ASP A 47 -6.03 -7.22 -10.85
N ARG A 48 -5.08 -7.73 -10.09
CA ARG A 48 -5.35 -8.53 -8.90
C ARG A 48 -6.15 -7.77 -7.85
N ALA A 49 -5.83 -6.49 -7.65
CA ALA A 49 -6.58 -5.62 -6.73
C ALA A 49 -8.02 -5.37 -7.24
N ALA A 50 -8.16 -5.04 -8.53
CA ALA A 50 -9.47 -4.78 -9.15
C ALA A 50 -10.38 -6.02 -9.10
N GLU A 51 -9.84 -7.20 -9.40
CA GLU A 51 -10.57 -8.46 -9.26
C GLU A 51 -11.03 -8.73 -7.82
N GLY A 52 -10.16 -8.46 -6.85
CA GLY A 52 -10.50 -8.60 -5.43
C GLY A 52 -11.65 -7.70 -5.01
N PHE A 53 -11.64 -6.43 -5.42
CA PHE A 53 -12.73 -5.50 -5.16
C PHE A 53 -14.02 -5.92 -5.85
N ARG A 54 -13.96 -6.25 -7.14
CA ARG A 54 -15.13 -6.69 -7.91
C ARG A 54 -15.79 -7.90 -7.28
N ARG A 55 -15.02 -8.92 -6.94
CA ARG A 55 -15.54 -10.12 -6.29
C ARG A 55 -16.22 -9.82 -4.94
N ASN A 56 -15.68 -8.91 -4.13
CA ASN A 56 -16.32 -8.52 -2.88
C ASN A 56 -17.64 -7.78 -3.13
N ILE A 57 -17.69 -6.90 -4.13
CA ILE A 57 -18.93 -6.18 -4.51
C ILE A 57 -19.98 -7.18 -5.01
N ASP A 58 -19.60 -8.13 -5.86
CA ASP A 58 -20.52 -9.12 -6.43
C ASP A 58 -21.13 -10.03 -5.36
N VAL A 59 -20.37 -10.39 -4.33
CA VAL A 59 -20.82 -11.30 -3.26
C VAL A 59 -21.56 -10.57 -2.14
N HIS A 60 -21.11 -9.39 -1.75
CA HIS A 60 -21.54 -8.72 -0.53
C HIS A 60 -22.19 -7.35 -0.78
N GLY A 61 -22.18 -6.87 -2.02
CA GLY A 61 -22.65 -5.55 -2.40
C GLY A 61 -21.61 -4.44 -2.18
N PRO A 62 -21.86 -3.25 -2.77
CA PRO A 62 -20.92 -2.13 -2.74
C PRO A 62 -20.64 -1.59 -1.33
N ASP A 63 -21.60 -1.70 -0.41
CA ASP A 63 -21.48 -1.21 0.97
C ASP A 63 -20.57 -2.08 1.85
N ALA A 64 -20.12 -3.23 1.36
CA ALA A 64 -19.09 -4.02 2.00
C ALA A 64 -17.69 -3.42 1.87
N LEU A 65 -17.51 -2.40 1.00
CA LEU A 65 -16.27 -1.68 0.83
C LEU A 65 -16.31 -0.32 1.51
N GLY A 66 -15.17 0.09 2.02
CA GLY A 66 -14.98 1.42 2.57
C GLY A 66 -13.59 1.96 2.22
N ILE A 67 -13.47 3.28 2.11
CA ILE A 67 -12.20 3.98 1.89
C ILE A 67 -11.89 4.84 3.10
N PHE A 68 -10.70 4.69 3.64
CA PHE A 68 -10.17 5.56 4.68
C PHE A 68 -9.17 6.54 4.05
N SER A 69 -9.57 7.79 3.92
CA SER A 69 -8.72 8.87 3.42
C SER A 69 -7.86 9.47 4.54
N CYS A 70 -7.00 10.41 4.25
CA CYS A 70 -6.11 11.01 5.25
C CYS A 70 -6.03 12.53 5.12
N SER A 71 -6.10 13.23 6.27
CA SER A 71 -5.92 14.69 6.34
C SER A 71 -4.52 15.16 5.90
N LYS A 72 -3.54 14.27 5.91
CA LYS A 72 -2.16 14.54 5.46
C LYS A 72 -1.93 14.23 3.98
N SER A 73 -2.95 13.75 3.28
CA SER A 73 -2.92 13.56 1.83
C SER A 73 -3.21 14.87 1.10
N THR A 74 -2.79 14.97 -0.16
CA THR A 74 -3.14 16.13 -0.99
C THR A 74 -4.64 16.13 -1.32
N ASN A 75 -5.16 17.29 -1.70
CA ASN A 75 -6.56 17.42 -2.11
C ASN A 75 -6.89 16.54 -3.31
N GLU A 76 -5.96 16.39 -4.25
CA GLU A 76 -6.11 15.54 -5.43
C GLU A 76 -6.28 14.07 -5.06
N VAL A 77 -5.47 13.57 -4.12
CA VAL A 77 -5.58 12.18 -3.62
C VAL A 77 -6.93 11.98 -2.94
N ASN A 78 -7.36 12.91 -2.09
CA ASN A 78 -8.65 12.84 -1.40
C ASN A 78 -9.82 12.90 -2.40
N PHE A 79 -9.72 13.75 -3.42
CA PHE A 79 -10.72 13.82 -4.49
C PHE A 79 -10.81 12.50 -5.27
N MET A 80 -9.65 11.91 -5.65
CA MET A 80 -9.62 10.65 -6.36
C MET A 80 -10.16 9.50 -5.50
N ALA A 81 -9.87 9.47 -4.20
CA ALA A 81 -10.42 8.48 -3.27
C ALA A 81 -11.96 8.54 -3.23
N GLN A 82 -12.54 9.74 -3.15
CA GLN A 82 -13.99 9.94 -3.19
C GLN A 82 -14.59 9.53 -4.55
N LYS A 83 -13.91 9.86 -5.64
CA LYS A 83 -14.35 9.48 -6.98
C LYS A 83 -14.37 7.96 -7.17
N ILE A 84 -13.32 7.26 -6.72
CA ILE A 84 -13.25 5.79 -6.77
C ILE A 84 -14.37 5.17 -5.93
N ALA A 85 -14.60 5.65 -4.69
CA ALA A 85 -15.67 5.13 -3.84
C ALA A 85 -17.03 5.21 -4.52
N ARG A 86 -17.38 6.37 -5.08
CA ARG A 86 -18.72 6.61 -5.63
C ARG A 86 -18.92 6.09 -7.03
N VAL A 87 -17.91 6.22 -7.90
CA VAL A 87 -18.03 5.87 -9.33
C VAL A 87 -17.63 4.42 -9.58
N ALA A 88 -16.54 3.94 -8.98
CA ALA A 88 -16.04 2.60 -9.23
C ALA A 88 -16.65 1.55 -8.28
N PHE A 89 -16.77 1.87 -7.00
CA PHE A 89 -17.32 0.93 -6.01
C PHE A 89 -18.83 1.07 -5.81
N GLY A 90 -19.40 2.25 -6.09
CA GLY A 90 -20.82 2.50 -5.90
C GLY A 90 -21.25 2.69 -4.44
N THR A 91 -20.33 3.13 -3.57
CA THR A 91 -20.59 3.34 -2.14
C THR A 91 -20.23 4.75 -1.69
N ASN A 92 -20.88 5.21 -0.62
CA ASN A 92 -20.53 6.44 0.10
C ASN A 92 -19.71 6.17 1.38
N ASN A 93 -19.25 4.96 1.60
CA ASN A 93 -18.46 4.58 2.77
C ASN A 93 -17.02 5.11 2.63
N ILE A 94 -16.88 6.40 2.82
CA ILE A 94 -15.58 7.08 2.86
C ILE A 94 -15.51 7.99 4.06
N ASP A 95 -14.43 7.88 4.82
CA ASP A 95 -14.16 8.72 5.98
C ASP A 95 -12.68 9.14 6.00
N SER A 96 -12.32 9.94 6.96
CA SER A 96 -10.99 10.54 7.09
C SER A 96 -10.55 10.62 8.54
N CYS A 97 -9.26 10.57 8.78
CA CYS A 97 -8.65 10.67 10.10
C CYS A 97 -8.59 12.13 10.66
N ASN A 98 -9.53 13.00 10.29
CA ASN A 98 -9.52 14.43 10.65
C ASN A 98 -9.83 14.72 12.12
N ARG A 99 -10.07 13.73 12.95
CA ARG A 99 -10.53 13.86 14.34
C ARG A 99 -9.48 13.47 15.38
N THR A 100 -8.21 13.55 15.06
CA THR A 100 -7.14 13.32 16.04
C THR A 100 -6.35 14.58 16.29
#